data_04c4b4f0123fd7748ef0e91f12c7d6a4
#
_entry.id   04c4b4f0123fd7748ef0e91f12c7d6a4
#
_cell.length_a   1.000
_cell.length_b   1.000
_cell.length_c   1.000
_cell.angle_alpha   90.00
_cell.angle_beta   90.00
_cell.angle_gamma   90.00
#
_symmetry.space_group_name_H-M   'P 1'
#
loop_
_entity.id
_entity.type
_entity.pdbx_description
1 polymer ?
#
loop_
_entity_poly.entity_id
_entity_poly.type
_entity_poly.pdbx_seq_one_letter_code
_entity_poly.pdbx_strand_id
1 'polypeptide(L)'
;MQRHVPLSGQPNFRDLGGYEASDGRTVKWGLVFRSGELSQLSEADVEKLGALGIRGVVDLRSPQEVSARGGGRLPRGATLFPMPIASSDMFAKLIPMFLKGDFSEVPTDLLDRVNRMLVRDFTEPYSGLLRTLSDPGNRPLVFHCTQGKDRAGFGAAMVLSALGVPWETVVEDYLLSNHFRKEENEKMLGMIRAFAASRGGPEGEEIALSRVEGLMYVKEQSLQAAHREIVERYGSIAGFLTEGLGFSAEALARLRDELLE
;
A
#
# COMPACT_ATOMS: atom_id res chain seq x y z
N MET A 1 -0.33 -2.71 -22.54
CA MET A 1 -0.67 -1.62 -21.60
C MET A 1 0.52 -1.37 -20.69
N GLN A 2 0.62 -0.22 -20.04
CA GLN A 2 1.75 0.11 -19.15
C GLN A 2 1.26 0.12 -17.70
N ARG A 3 1.97 -0.59 -16.81
CA ARG A 3 1.60 -0.71 -15.38
C ARG A 3 1.63 0.64 -14.66
N HIS A 4 2.71 1.39 -14.80
CA HIS A 4 2.83 2.70 -14.19
C HIS A 4 1.97 3.75 -14.89
N VAL A 5 1.18 4.48 -14.15
CA VAL A 5 0.45 5.66 -14.61
C VAL A 5 1.13 6.89 -14.03
N PRO A 6 1.89 7.64 -14.83
CA PRO A 6 2.65 8.79 -14.34
C PRO A 6 1.70 9.94 -13.96
N LEU A 7 1.67 10.25 -12.66
CA LEU A 7 0.97 11.40 -12.08
C LEU A 7 1.99 12.34 -11.44
N SER A 8 1.81 13.64 -11.62
CA SER A 8 2.73 14.64 -11.06
C SER A 8 2.66 14.72 -9.54
N GLY A 9 1.48 14.51 -8.96
CA GLY A 9 1.27 14.53 -7.51
C GLY A 9 1.39 13.16 -6.82
N GLN A 10 1.62 12.06 -7.57
CA GLN A 10 1.70 10.73 -6.99
C GLN A 10 2.49 9.74 -7.86
N PRO A 11 3.76 9.46 -7.51
CA PRO A 11 4.63 8.62 -8.34
C PRO A 11 4.31 7.12 -8.26
N ASN A 12 3.65 6.66 -7.20
CA ASN A 12 3.41 5.24 -6.94
C ASN A 12 2.04 4.74 -7.43
N PHE A 13 1.40 5.48 -8.35
CA PHE A 13 0.12 5.07 -8.94
C PHE A 13 0.34 4.04 -10.03
N ARG A 14 -0.31 2.87 -9.91
CA ARG A 14 -0.16 1.79 -10.89
C ARG A 14 -1.36 0.86 -10.97
N ASP A 15 -1.51 0.25 -12.14
CA ASP A 15 -2.46 -0.82 -12.45
C ASP A 15 -1.95 -2.17 -11.92
N LEU A 16 -2.83 -2.99 -11.38
CA LEU A 16 -2.54 -4.38 -10.99
C LEU A 16 -2.84 -5.40 -12.10
N GLY A 17 -3.25 -4.95 -13.29
CA GLY A 17 -3.45 -5.81 -14.45
C GLY A 17 -2.18 -6.45 -14.99
N GLY A 18 -2.33 -7.50 -15.81
CA GLY A 18 -1.24 -8.16 -16.51
C GLY A 18 -0.37 -9.12 -15.66
N TYR A 19 -0.75 -9.42 -14.42
CA TYR A 19 -0.14 -10.50 -13.66
C TYR A 19 -0.81 -11.83 -13.99
N GLU A 20 -0.02 -12.87 -14.20
CA GLU A 20 -0.50 -14.22 -14.47
C GLU A 20 -0.92 -14.91 -13.16
N ALA A 21 -2.11 -15.48 -13.16
CA ALA A 21 -2.61 -16.33 -12.08
C ALA A 21 -2.14 -17.78 -12.28
N SER A 22 -2.15 -18.58 -11.20
CA SER A 22 -1.67 -19.97 -11.22
C SER A 22 -2.47 -20.91 -12.14
N ASP A 23 -3.65 -20.47 -12.58
CA ASP A 23 -4.50 -21.22 -13.54
C ASP A 23 -4.25 -20.81 -15.01
N GLY A 24 -3.26 -19.95 -15.27
CA GLY A 24 -2.86 -19.48 -16.59
C GLY A 24 -3.65 -18.29 -17.12
N ARG A 25 -4.68 -17.83 -16.39
CA ARG A 25 -5.39 -16.59 -16.72
C ARG A 25 -4.56 -15.37 -16.29
N THR A 26 -4.89 -14.22 -16.85
CA THR A 26 -4.18 -12.96 -16.57
C THR A 26 -5.13 -11.96 -15.91
N VAL A 27 -4.65 -11.20 -14.93
CA VAL A 27 -5.42 -10.11 -14.32
C VAL A 27 -5.72 -9.04 -15.37
N LYS A 28 -7.00 -8.72 -15.58
CA LYS A 28 -7.45 -7.70 -16.53
C LYS A 28 -6.86 -6.33 -16.19
N TRP A 29 -6.42 -5.64 -17.23
CA TRP A 29 -5.95 -4.27 -17.12
C TRP A 29 -7.10 -3.28 -16.93
N GLY A 30 -6.77 -2.15 -16.27
CA GLY A 30 -7.68 -1.02 -16.17
C GLY A 30 -8.81 -1.19 -15.16
N LEU A 31 -8.80 -2.21 -14.31
CA LEU A 31 -9.87 -2.48 -13.35
C LEU A 31 -9.47 -2.24 -11.90
N VAL A 32 -8.21 -2.44 -11.54
CA VAL A 32 -7.73 -2.34 -10.16
C VAL A 32 -6.41 -1.60 -10.12
N PHE A 33 -6.36 -0.53 -9.34
CA PHE A 33 -5.19 0.32 -9.19
C PHE A 33 -4.79 0.42 -7.72
N ARG A 34 -3.49 0.59 -7.46
CA ARG A 34 -2.96 0.96 -6.14
C ARG A 34 -2.20 2.27 -6.22
N SER A 35 -2.19 3.02 -5.10
CA SER A 35 -1.56 4.34 -5.07
C SER A 35 -1.08 4.74 -3.67
N GLY A 36 -0.30 5.82 -3.61
CA GLY A 36 -0.21 6.67 -2.43
C GLY A 36 -1.34 7.69 -2.39
N GLU A 37 -1.25 8.65 -1.47
CA GLU A 37 -2.31 9.64 -1.23
C GLU A 37 -2.67 10.46 -2.48
N LEU A 38 -3.96 10.74 -2.62
CA LEU A 38 -4.50 11.50 -3.76
C LEU A 38 -4.74 12.98 -3.43
N SER A 39 -4.28 13.46 -2.28
CA SER A 39 -4.49 14.84 -1.83
C SER A 39 -3.66 15.87 -2.59
N GLN A 40 -2.52 15.44 -3.15
CA GLN A 40 -1.57 16.32 -3.86
C GLN A 40 -1.70 16.27 -5.39
N LEU A 41 -2.76 15.60 -5.90
CA LEU A 41 -2.97 15.51 -7.35
C LEU A 41 -3.20 16.89 -7.96
N SER A 42 -2.60 17.14 -9.12
CA SER A 42 -2.91 18.30 -9.96
C SER A 42 -4.27 18.13 -10.65
N GLU A 43 -4.79 19.19 -11.27
CA GLU A 43 -6.01 19.07 -12.08
C GLU A 43 -5.82 18.10 -13.25
N ALA A 44 -4.68 18.16 -13.92
CA ALA A 44 -4.33 17.25 -15.00
C ALA A 44 -4.24 15.78 -14.51
N ASP A 45 -3.80 15.53 -13.28
CA ASP A 45 -3.81 14.18 -12.69
C ASP A 45 -5.25 13.71 -12.44
N VAL A 46 -6.12 14.58 -11.92
CA VAL A 46 -7.54 14.27 -11.71
C VAL A 46 -8.25 13.96 -13.04
N GLU A 47 -7.94 14.72 -14.10
CA GLU A 47 -8.44 14.44 -15.44
C GLU A 47 -7.97 13.08 -15.96
N LYS A 48 -6.69 12.70 -15.72
CA LYS A 48 -6.19 11.36 -16.06
C LYS A 48 -6.95 10.26 -15.31
N LEU A 49 -7.22 10.44 -14.01
CA LEU A 49 -8.05 9.48 -13.26
C LEU A 49 -9.46 9.39 -13.83
N GLY A 50 -10.04 10.50 -14.25
CA GLY A 50 -11.31 10.54 -14.96
C GLY A 50 -11.27 9.79 -16.29
N ALA A 51 -10.20 9.95 -17.07
CA ALA A 51 -9.98 9.23 -18.33
C ALA A 51 -9.77 7.71 -18.13
N LEU A 52 -9.19 7.30 -16.99
CA LEU A 52 -9.14 5.88 -16.58
C LEU A 52 -10.52 5.34 -16.13
N GLY A 53 -11.52 6.21 -16.01
CA GLY A 53 -12.86 5.83 -15.59
C GLY A 53 -12.98 5.45 -14.12
N ILE A 54 -12.06 5.90 -13.24
CA ILE A 54 -12.08 5.53 -11.81
C ILE A 54 -13.44 5.85 -11.20
N ARG A 55 -14.09 4.82 -10.62
CA ARG A 55 -15.41 4.89 -9.97
C ARG A 55 -15.33 4.71 -8.47
N GLY A 56 -14.48 3.80 -7.99
CA GLY A 56 -14.28 3.54 -6.57
C GLY A 56 -12.91 3.98 -6.09
N VAL A 57 -12.88 4.60 -4.91
CA VAL A 57 -11.63 5.01 -4.24
C VAL A 57 -11.68 4.53 -2.80
N VAL A 58 -10.81 3.59 -2.44
CA VAL A 58 -10.67 3.11 -1.06
C VAL A 58 -9.50 3.84 -0.40
N ASP A 59 -9.81 4.62 0.65
CA ASP A 59 -8.80 5.35 1.43
C ASP A 59 -8.49 4.61 2.73
N LEU A 60 -7.28 4.05 2.82
CA LEU A 60 -6.79 3.32 3.99
C LEU A 60 -6.12 4.24 5.02
N ARG A 61 -6.11 5.54 4.82
CA ARG A 61 -5.51 6.51 5.75
C ARG A 61 -6.37 6.67 7.00
N SER A 62 -5.71 6.89 8.14
CA SER A 62 -6.41 7.26 9.37
C SER A 62 -7.07 8.64 9.27
N PRO A 63 -8.10 8.93 10.08
CA PRO A 63 -8.71 10.26 10.13
C PRO A 63 -7.70 11.38 10.42
N GLN A 64 -6.67 11.10 11.22
CA GLN A 64 -5.61 12.05 11.55
C GLN A 64 -4.74 12.38 10.33
N GLU A 65 -4.40 11.35 9.52
CA GLU A 65 -3.65 11.58 8.27
C GLU A 65 -4.48 12.39 7.26
N VAL A 66 -5.78 12.09 7.14
CA VAL A 66 -6.70 12.86 6.27
C VAL A 66 -6.84 14.30 6.74
N SER A 67 -6.97 14.54 8.05
CA SER A 67 -7.03 15.89 8.62
C SER A 67 -5.74 16.68 8.38
N ALA A 68 -4.58 16.03 8.51
CA ALA A 68 -3.28 16.69 8.37
C ALA A 68 -2.88 16.97 6.92
N ARG A 69 -3.30 16.10 5.96
CA ARG A 69 -2.84 16.13 4.56
C ARG A 69 -3.92 16.52 3.56
N GLY A 70 -5.17 16.61 4.00
CA GLY A 70 -6.34 16.85 3.17
C GLY A 70 -6.95 15.58 2.58
N GLY A 71 -8.20 15.70 2.16
CA GLY A 71 -8.93 14.65 1.44
C GLY A 71 -8.33 14.40 0.04
N GLY A 72 -8.66 13.26 -0.55
CA GLY A 72 -8.26 12.95 -1.93
C GLY A 72 -8.94 13.86 -2.95
N ARG A 73 -8.20 14.29 -3.96
CA ARG A 73 -8.75 14.95 -5.16
C ARG A 73 -9.23 13.87 -6.13
N LEU A 74 -10.54 13.70 -6.19
CA LEU A 74 -11.17 12.58 -6.92
C LEU A 74 -11.78 13.06 -8.23
N PRO A 75 -11.84 12.20 -9.26
CA PRO A 75 -12.58 12.52 -10.47
C PRO A 75 -14.07 12.60 -10.18
N ARG A 76 -14.78 13.39 -10.99
CA ARG A 76 -16.23 13.60 -10.84
C ARG A 76 -16.98 12.26 -10.93
N GLY A 77 -17.84 11.99 -9.96
CA GLY A 77 -18.65 10.77 -9.90
C GLY A 77 -17.96 9.58 -9.24
N ALA A 78 -16.70 9.70 -8.83
CA ALA A 78 -16.07 8.65 -8.04
C ALA A 78 -16.62 8.62 -6.60
N THR A 79 -16.84 7.41 -6.09
CA THR A 79 -17.29 7.16 -4.72
C THR A 79 -16.09 6.88 -3.81
N LEU A 80 -16.01 7.59 -2.68
CA LEU A 80 -14.99 7.37 -1.66
C LEU A 80 -15.49 6.35 -0.63
N PHE A 81 -14.65 5.36 -0.35
CA PHE A 81 -14.85 4.34 0.68
C PHE A 81 -13.75 4.47 1.74
N PRO A 82 -13.98 5.20 2.85
CA PRO A 82 -13.01 5.27 3.94
C PRO A 82 -12.91 3.92 4.66
N MET A 83 -11.70 3.36 4.69
CA MET A 83 -11.38 2.10 5.39
C MET A 83 -10.11 2.29 6.22
N PRO A 84 -10.18 3.07 7.31
CA PRO A 84 -9.01 3.54 8.02
C PRO A 84 -8.23 2.40 8.68
N ILE A 85 -6.93 2.40 8.45
CA ILE A 85 -5.94 1.57 9.13
C ILE A 85 -5.08 2.50 9.98
N ALA A 86 -5.41 2.59 11.26
CA ALA A 86 -4.72 3.44 12.21
C ALA A 86 -3.43 2.77 12.70
N SER A 87 -2.41 2.69 11.84
CA SER A 87 -1.05 2.32 12.25
C SER A 87 -0.30 3.49 12.92
N SER A 88 -0.99 4.62 13.13
CA SER A 88 -0.44 5.88 13.61
C SER A 88 0.27 5.80 14.94
N ASP A 89 -0.18 4.95 15.87
CA ASP A 89 0.41 4.86 17.21
C ASP A 89 1.83 4.28 17.18
N MET A 90 2.11 3.39 16.23
CA MET A 90 3.45 2.84 16.05
C MET A 90 4.41 3.88 15.46
N PHE A 91 3.93 4.69 14.51
CA PHE A 91 4.72 5.78 13.92
C PHE A 91 4.74 7.04 14.80
N ALA A 92 3.71 7.28 15.62
CA ALA A 92 3.70 8.39 16.56
C ALA A 92 4.86 8.33 17.56
N LYS A 93 5.31 7.15 17.93
CA LYS A 93 6.50 6.93 18.77
C LYS A 93 7.79 7.40 18.10
N LEU A 94 7.82 7.54 16.79
CA LEU A 94 8.97 8.05 16.06
C LEU A 94 9.03 9.59 16.03
N ILE A 95 7.89 10.29 16.25
CA ILE A 95 7.85 11.76 16.18
C ILE A 95 8.86 12.42 17.10
N PRO A 96 9.03 12.03 18.39
CA PRO A 96 10.03 12.61 19.25
C PRO A 96 11.47 12.38 18.74
N MET A 97 11.72 11.24 18.07
CA MET A 97 13.01 10.92 17.46
C MET A 97 13.30 11.84 16.28
N PHE A 98 12.30 12.04 15.42
CA PHE A 98 12.40 12.99 14.30
C PHE A 98 12.63 14.42 14.79
N LEU A 99 11.93 14.86 15.83
CA LEU A 99 12.09 16.21 16.39
C LEU A 99 13.49 16.43 17.03
N LYS A 100 14.08 15.39 17.59
CA LYS A 100 15.42 15.44 18.18
C LYS A 100 16.55 15.24 17.16
N GLY A 101 16.22 14.66 15.98
CA GLY A 101 17.21 14.24 15.00
C GLY A 101 18.01 12.99 15.46
N ASP A 102 17.52 12.27 16.46
CA ASP A 102 18.13 11.04 16.97
C ASP A 102 17.27 9.83 16.55
N PHE A 103 17.79 9.05 15.63
CA PHE A 103 17.14 7.87 15.08
C PHE A 103 17.75 6.56 15.60
N SER A 104 18.65 6.62 16.58
CA SER A 104 19.37 5.47 17.12
C SER A 104 18.46 4.41 17.73
N GLU A 105 17.29 4.79 18.20
CA GLU A 105 16.30 3.90 18.80
C GLU A 105 15.19 3.44 17.81
N VAL A 106 15.24 3.83 16.53
CA VAL A 106 14.27 3.34 15.54
C VAL A 106 14.45 1.82 15.39
N PRO A 107 13.41 1.01 15.65
CA PRO A 107 13.54 -0.43 15.54
C PRO A 107 13.81 -0.86 14.08
N THR A 108 14.82 -1.70 13.89
CA THR A 108 15.20 -2.20 12.55
C THR A 108 14.15 -3.13 11.94
N ASP A 109 13.29 -3.72 12.77
CA ASP A 109 12.19 -4.61 12.40
C ASP A 109 10.80 -3.90 12.41
N LEU A 110 10.79 -2.56 12.45
CA LEU A 110 9.51 -1.81 12.54
C LEU A 110 8.53 -2.15 11.43
N LEU A 111 9.00 -2.23 10.17
CA LEU A 111 8.13 -2.58 9.04
C LEU A 111 7.63 -4.04 9.12
N ASP A 112 8.42 -4.96 9.66
CA ASP A 112 8.01 -6.34 9.90
C ASP A 112 6.86 -6.37 10.93
N ARG A 113 6.99 -5.61 12.02
CA ARG A 113 5.94 -5.45 13.04
C ARG A 113 4.67 -4.81 12.46
N VAL A 114 4.83 -3.77 11.63
CA VAL A 114 3.69 -3.14 10.92
C VAL A 114 2.97 -4.17 10.07
N ASN A 115 3.69 -4.94 9.24
CA ASN A 115 3.06 -5.92 8.36
C ASN A 115 2.37 -7.05 9.12
N ARG A 116 2.91 -7.53 10.25
CA ARG A 116 2.21 -8.48 11.13
C ARG A 116 0.94 -7.88 11.74
N MET A 117 1.01 -6.62 12.17
CA MET A 117 -0.15 -5.90 12.72
C MET A 117 -1.27 -5.77 11.68
N LEU A 118 -0.97 -5.56 10.38
CA LEU A 118 -1.97 -5.51 9.33
C LEU A 118 -2.81 -6.80 9.26
N VAL A 119 -2.19 -7.95 9.50
CA VAL A 119 -2.86 -9.26 9.56
C VAL A 119 -3.68 -9.43 10.83
N ARG A 120 -3.17 -8.97 11.99
CA ARG A 120 -3.78 -9.20 13.30
C ARG A 120 -4.99 -8.32 13.57
N ASP A 121 -4.83 -7.03 13.24
CA ASP A 121 -5.68 -5.99 13.83
C ASP A 121 -6.54 -5.28 12.77
N PHE A 122 -6.28 -5.53 11.47
CA PHE A 122 -6.94 -4.79 10.40
C PHE A 122 -7.58 -5.67 9.31
N THR A 123 -8.12 -6.82 9.70
CA THR A 123 -8.83 -7.71 8.76
C THR A 123 -10.05 -7.02 8.13
N GLU A 124 -10.82 -6.25 8.89
CA GLU A 124 -12.05 -5.61 8.40
C GLU A 124 -11.80 -4.58 7.26
N PRO A 125 -10.82 -3.66 7.33
CA PRO A 125 -10.48 -2.81 6.19
C PRO A 125 -10.13 -3.58 4.91
N TYR A 126 -9.38 -4.67 5.00
CA TYR A 126 -9.00 -5.47 3.83
C TYR A 126 -10.16 -6.35 3.32
N SER A 127 -11.00 -6.84 4.21
CA SER A 127 -12.27 -7.47 3.85
C SER A 127 -13.17 -6.46 3.12
N GLY A 128 -13.28 -5.24 3.63
CA GLY A 128 -13.99 -4.14 2.99
C GLY A 128 -13.46 -3.82 1.60
N LEU A 129 -12.13 -3.75 1.44
CA LEU A 129 -11.48 -3.53 0.13
C LEU A 129 -11.91 -4.61 -0.88
N LEU A 130 -11.83 -5.90 -0.51
CA LEU A 130 -12.21 -6.99 -1.40
C LEU A 130 -13.72 -6.98 -1.69
N ARG A 131 -14.58 -6.68 -0.71
CA ARG A 131 -16.03 -6.51 -0.92
C ARG A 131 -16.33 -5.37 -1.90
N THR A 132 -15.68 -4.21 -1.72
CA THR A 132 -15.85 -3.06 -2.63
C THR A 132 -15.40 -3.40 -4.04
N LEU A 133 -14.30 -4.12 -4.18
CA LEU A 133 -13.77 -4.57 -5.46
C LEU A 133 -14.69 -5.62 -6.13
N SER A 134 -15.40 -6.44 -5.36
CA SER A 134 -16.33 -7.46 -5.87
C SER A 134 -17.57 -6.87 -6.51
N ASP A 135 -17.92 -5.61 -6.23
CA ASP A 135 -19.00 -4.90 -6.90
C ASP A 135 -18.51 -4.31 -8.23
N PRO A 136 -19.03 -4.79 -9.40
CA PRO A 136 -18.67 -4.24 -10.71
C PRO A 136 -18.95 -2.74 -10.86
N GLY A 137 -19.91 -2.21 -10.12
CA GLY A 137 -20.29 -0.80 -10.13
C GLY A 137 -19.18 0.12 -9.61
N ASN A 138 -18.29 -0.40 -8.77
CA ASN A 138 -17.17 0.34 -8.17
C ASN A 138 -15.89 0.30 -9.02
N ARG A 139 -15.86 -0.46 -10.10
CA ARG A 139 -14.67 -0.61 -10.97
C ARG A 139 -14.73 0.32 -12.19
N PRO A 140 -13.61 0.86 -12.64
CA PRO A 140 -12.25 0.78 -12.10
C PRO A 140 -12.12 1.34 -10.69
N LEU A 141 -11.37 0.61 -9.82
CA LEU A 141 -11.18 0.95 -8.42
C LEU A 141 -9.72 1.25 -8.14
N VAL A 142 -9.45 2.31 -7.38
CA VAL A 142 -8.13 2.57 -6.79
C VAL A 142 -8.21 2.47 -5.28
N PHE A 143 -7.23 1.81 -4.65
CA PHE A 143 -7.05 1.87 -3.21
C PHE A 143 -5.68 2.47 -2.86
N HIS A 144 -5.65 3.23 -1.78
CA HIS A 144 -4.46 3.98 -1.42
C HIS A 144 -4.29 4.14 0.09
N CYS A 145 -3.06 4.48 0.49
CA CYS A 145 -2.74 5.00 1.80
C CYS A 145 -1.92 6.29 1.64
N THR A 146 -1.04 6.63 2.56
CA THR A 146 -0.21 7.85 2.44
C THR A 146 0.90 7.68 1.39
N GLN A 147 1.74 6.66 1.50
CA GLN A 147 2.86 6.43 0.59
C GLN A 147 2.59 5.37 -0.49
N GLY A 148 1.49 4.62 -0.38
CA GLY A 148 1.16 3.56 -1.32
C GLY A 148 2.04 2.31 -1.20
N LYS A 149 2.83 2.17 -0.12
CA LYS A 149 3.79 1.08 0.01
C LYS A 149 3.37 0.00 1.02
N ASP A 150 3.17 0.31 2.29
CA ASP A 150 2.91 -0.69 3.34
C ASP A 150 1.43 -1.14 3.35
N ARG A 151 0.49 -0.30 3.79
CA ARG A 151 -0.95 -0.62 3.85
C ARG A 151 -1.54 -0.95 2.48
N ALA A 152 -1.29 -0.10 1.47
CA ALA A 152 -1.70 -0.37 0.10
C ALA A 152 -0.90 -1.53 -0.52
N GLY A 153 0.34 -1.77 -0.06
CA GLY A 153 1.14 -2.92 -0.44
C GLY A 153 0.55 -4.23 0.00
N PHE A 154 0.18 -4.32 1.27
CA PHE A 154 -0.50 -5.50 1.79
C PHE A 154 -1.90 -5.67 1.17
N GLY A 155 -2.64 -4.57 0.93
CA GLY A 155 -3.90 -4.60 0.19
C GLY A 155 -3.75 -5.20 -1.21
N ALA A 156 -2.70 -4.80 -1.95
CA ALA A 156 -2.38 -5.38 -3.26
C ALA A 156 -2.01 -6.87 -3.14
N ALA A 157 -1.26 -7.24 -2.11
CA ALA A 157 -0.94 -8.64 -1.87
C ALA A 157 -2.21 -9.47 -1.68
N MET A 158 -3.20 -8.97 -0.93
CA MET A 158 -4.47 -9.67 -0.72
C MET A 158 -5.32 -9.73 -1.99
N VAL A 159 -5.39 -8.65 -2.77
CA VAL A 159 -6.11 -8.62 -4.05
C VAL A 159 -5.49 -9.62 -5.03
N LEU A 160 -4.19 -9.57 -5.25
CA LEU A 160 -3.49 -10.45 -6.18
C LEU A 160 -3.57 -11.93 -5.73
N SER A 161 -3.43 -12.20 -4.44
CA SER A 161 -3.60 -13.55 -3.88
C SER A 161 -5.04 -14.06 -4.04
N ALA A 162 -6.06 -13.22 -3.85
CA ALA A 162 -7.46 -13.57 -4.09
C ALA A 162 -7.70 -13.95 -5.56
N LEU A 163 -6.99 -13.30 -6.49
CA LEU A 163 -6.99 -13.61 -7.92
C LEU A 163 -6.12 -14.83 -8.29
N GLY A 164 -5.40 -15.42 -7.35
CA GLY A 164 -4.58 -16.60 -7.59
C GLY A 164 -3.20 -16.33 -8.20
N VAL A 165 -2.72 -15.09 -8.12
CA VAL A 165 -1.35 -14.74 -8.54
C VAL A 165 -0.35 -15.37 -7.57
N PRO A 166 0.74 -16.02 -8.07
CA PRO A 166 1.77 -16.63 -7.24
C PRO A 166 2.41 -15.62 -6.27
N TRP A 167 2.75 -16.10 -5.06
CA TRP A 167 3.25 -15.23 -4.00
C TRP A 167 4.56 -14.52 -4.37
N GLU A 168 5.43 -15.16 -5.13
CA GLU A 168 6.67 -14.59 -5.64
C GLU A 168 6.39 -13.34 -6.49
N THR A 169 5.40 -13.42 -7.37
CA THR A 169 4.94 -12.27 -8.20
C THR A 169 4.28 -11.17 -7.36
N VAL A 170 3.56 -11.57 -6.29
CA VAL A 170 3.00 -10.60 -5.31
C VAL A 170 4.12 -9.82 -4.62
N VAL A 171 5.21 -10.50 -4.23
CA VAL A 171 6.40 -9.87 -3.65
C VAL A 171 7.06 -8.92 -4.64
N GLU A 172 7.17 -9.30 -5.91
CA GLU A 172 7.71 -8.42 -6.97
C GLU A 172 6.89 -7.13 -7.10
N ASP A 173 5.55 -7.21 -7.15
CA ASP A 173 4.72 -5.99 -7.16
C ASP A 173 4.95 -5.13 -5.92
N TYR A 174 5.04 -5.74 -4.74
CA TYR A 174 5.29 -5.00 -3.50
C TYR A 174 6.59 -4.19 -3.58
N LEU A 175 7.67 -4.80 -4.07
CA LEU A 175 8.99 -4.20 -4.23
C LEU A 175 9.04 -3.10 -5.29
N LEU A 176 8.16 -3.08 -6.30
CA LEU A 176 8.06 -1.99 -7.28
C LEU A 176 7.81 -0.62 -6.63
N SER A 177 7.29 -0.57 -5.40
CA SER A 177 7.15 0.68 -4.66
C SER A 177 8.48 1.40 -4.44
N ASN A 178 9.59 0.67 -4.32
CA ASN A 178 10.93 1.24 -4.21
C ASN A 178 11.36 1.93 -5.50
N HIS A 179 11.02 1.31 -6.65
CA HIS A 179 11.35 1.87 -7.96
C HIS A 179 10.56 3.15 -8.24
N PHE A 180 9.24 3.11 -8.07
CA PHE A 180 8.37 4.26 -8.38
C PHE A 180 8.52 5.42 -7.41
N ARG A 181 8.98 5.18 -6.18
CA ARG A 181 9.19 6.20 -5.15
C ARG A 181 10.65 6.62 -4.97
N LYS A 182 11.54 6.20 -5.87
CA LYS A 182 12.97 6.42 -5.71
C LYS A 182 13.30 7.91 -5.49
N GLU A 183 12.80 8.78 -6.36
CA GLU A 183 13.10 10.21 -6.31
C GLU A 183 12.57 10.88 -5.01
N GLU A 184 11.34 10.56 -4.58
CA GLU A 184 10.79 11.08 -3.33
C GLU A 184 11.54 10.55 -2.11
N ASN A 185 11.93 9.29 -2.13
CA ASN A 185 12.69 8.68 -1.04
C ASN A 185 14.08 9.33 -0.95
N GLU A 186 14.78 9.51 -2.07
CA GLU A 186 16.09 10.18 -2.11
C GLU A 186 15.99 11.65 -1.66
N LYS A 187 14.96 12.37 -2.11
CA LYS A 187 14.70 13.75 -1.66
C LYS A 187 14.44 13.82 -0.15
N MET A 188 13.61 12.92 0.38
CA MET A 188 13.31 12.86 1.82
C MET A 188 14.56 12.52 2.63
N LEU A 189 15.35 11.54 2.20
CA LEU A 189 16.61 11.19 2.85
C LEU A 189 17.59 12.36 2.84
N GLY A 190 17.68 13.10 1.73
CA GLY A 190 18.49 14.31 1.64
C GLY A 190 18.07 15.37 2.66
N MET A 191 16.77 15.61 2.83
CA MET A 191 16.26 16.52 3.85
C MET A 191 16.59 16.06 5.29
N ILE A 192 16.44 14.76 5.56
CA ILE A 192 16.73 14.17 6.87
C ILE A 192 18.24 14.27 7.18
N ARG A 193 19.11 14.01 6.19
CA ARG A 193 20.57 14.18 6.31
C ARG A 193 20.93 15.62 6.64
N ALA A 194 20.39 16.58 5.90
CA ALA A 194 20.64 18.00 6.14
C ALA A 194 20.17 18.43 7.53
N PHE A 195 19.02 17.91 7.98
CA PHE A 195 18.49 18.17 9.32
C PHE A 195 19.39 17.57 10.42
N ALA A 196 19.81 16.32 10.28
CA ALA A 196 20.71 15.66 11.23
C ALA A 196 22.06 16.40 11.34
N ALA A 197 22.67 16.76 10.19
CA ALA A 197 23.92 17.53 10.16
C ALA A 197 23.80 18.88 10.87
N SER A 198 22.66 19.55 10.81
CA SER A 198 22.42 20.82 11.51
C SER A 198 22.39 20.70 13.04
N ARG A 199 22.27 19.48 13.58
CA ARG A 199 22.16 19.19 15.03
C ARG A 199 23.46 18.68 15.67
N GLY A 200 24.51 18.43 14.89
CA GLY A 200 25.87 18.19 15.33
C GLY A 200 26.20 16.82 15.93
N GLY A 201 26.68 15.93 15.10
CA GLY A 201 27.37 14.71 15.53
C GLY A 201 27.68 13.74 14.39
N PRO A 202 28.97 13.56 14.02
CA PRO A 202 29.35 12.70 12.88
C PRO A 202 29.17 11.19 13.10
N GLU A 203 29.29 10.69 14.31
CA GLU A 203 29.26 9.24 14.61
C GLU A 203 27.83 8.67 14.78
N GLY A 204 26.85 9.50 15.12
CA GLY A 204 25.43 9.09 15.19
C GLY A 204 24.71 9.13 13.84
N GLU A 205 25.24 9.85 12.87
CA GLU A 205 24.58 10.13 11.59
C GLU A 205 24.42 8.90 10.71
N GLU A 206 25.43 8.06 10.56
CA GLU A 206 25.41 6.94 9.62
C GLU A 206 24.50 5.81 10.08
N ILE A 207 24.52 5.48 11.38
CA ILE A 207 23.62 4.48 11.99
C ILE A 207 22.17 4.98 11.99
N ALA A 208 21.95 6.24 12.33
CA ALA A 208 20.65 6.88 12.33
C ALA A 208 20.03 6.91 10.92
N LEU A 209 20.83 7.25 9.91
CA LEU A 209 20.39 7.32 8.52
C LEU A 209 20.04 5.94 7.95
N SER A 210 20.82 4.89 8.25
CA SER A 210 20.53 3.54 7.79
C SER A 210 19.19 3.01 8.35
N ARG A 211 18.82 3.39 9.58
CA ARG A 211 17.54 3.03 10.19
C ARG A 211 16.37 3.76 9.55
N VAL A 212 16.52 5.06 9.28
CA VAL A 212 15.49 5.85 8.56
C VAL A 212 15.35 5.38 7.12
N GLU A 213 16.44 5.08 6.45
CA GLU A 213 16.44 4.49 5.11
C GLU A 213 15.65 3.18 5.10
N GLY A 214 15.83 2.34 6.14
CA GLY A 214 15.03 1.14 6.35
C GLY A 214 13.52 1.38 6.46
N LEU A 215 13.07 2.60 6.81
CA LEU A 215 11.66 2.98 6.81
C LEU A 215 11.19 3.55 5.47
N MET A 216 12.09 4.08 4.64
CA MET A 216 11.74 4.66 3.34
C MET A 216 11.48 3.60 2.28
N TYR A 217 12.21 2.50 2.33
CA TYR A 217 12.13 1.42 1.36
C TYR A 217 11.40 0.21 1.94
N VAL A 218 10.59 -0.46 1.12
CA VAL A 218 10.00 -1.75 1.49
C VAL A 218 11.02 -2.87 1.25
N LYS A 219 10.95 -3.89 2.09
CA LYS A 219 11.80 -5.09 1.98
C LYS A 219 10.91 -6.32 1.82
N GLU A 220 11.36 -7.29 1.05
CA GLU A 220 10.69 -8.58 0.95
C GLU A 220 10.41 -9.17 2.34
N GLN A 221 11.39 -9.11 3.24
CA GLN A 221 11.29 -9.59 4.62
C GLN A 221 10.05 -9.05 5.34
N SER A 222 9.67 -7.79 5.10
CA SER A 222 8.52 -7.17 5.76
C SER A 222 7.20 -7.77 5.26
N LEU A 223 7.04 -8.03 3.97
CA LEU A 223 5.86 -8.72 3.45
C LEU A 223 5.86 -10.21 3.86
N GLN A 224 7.04 -10.84 3.90
CA GLN A 224 7.19 -12.21 4.42
C GLN A 224 6.84 -12.31 5.91
N ALA A 225 7.02 -11.25 6.70
CA ALA A 225 6.55 -11.22 8.09
C ALA A 225 5.02 -11.30 8.18
N ALA A 226 4.29 -10.60 7.29
CA ALA A 226 2.83 -10.76 7.16
C ALA A 226 2.45 -12.17 6.72
N HIS A 227 3.15 -12.72 5.72
CA HIS A 227 2.89 -14.08 5.24
C HIS A 227 3.05 -15.13 6.36
N ARG A 228 4.14 -15.05 7.14
CA ARG A 228 4.34 -15.96 8.30
C ARG A 228 3.21 -15.84 9.31
N GLU A 229 2.79 -14.61 9.63
CA GLU A 229 1.67 -14.36 10.55
C GLU A 229 0.35 -14.96 10.03
N ILE A 230 0.11 -14.86 8.71
CA ILE A 230 -1.03 -15.48 8.04
C ILE A 230 -0.98 -17.00 8.19
N VAL A 231 0.16 -17.62 7.89
CA VAL A 231 0.34 -19.07 7.99
C VAL A 231 0.20 -19.57 9.44
N GLU A 232 0.76 -18.85 10.40
CA GLU A 232 0.66 -19.17 11.83
C GLU A 232 -0.79 -19.14 12.34
N ARG A 233 -1.63 -18.19 11.87
CA ARG A 233 -2.99 -18.00 12.36
C ARG A 233 -4.06 -18.74 11.58
N TYR A 234 -3.89 -18.84 10.26
CA TYR A 234 -4.91 -19.30 9.33
C TYR A 234 -4.44 -20.48 8.46
N GLY A 235 -3.24 -21.01 8.71
CA GLY A 235 -2.67 -22.14 8.00
C GLY A 235 -2.18 -21.83 6.58
N SER A 236 -2.80 -20.87 5.88
CA SER A 236 -2.44 -20.50 4.51
C SER A 236 -3.03 -19.14 4.13
N ILE A 237 -2.58 -18.57 2.99
CA ILE A 237 -3.21 -17.39 2.40
C ILE A 237 -4.69 -17.67 2.06
N ALA A 238 -5.02 -18.85 1.54
CA ALA A 238 -6.39 -19.23 1.26
C ALA A 238 -7.25 -19.23 2.55
N GLY A 239 -6.73 -19.80 3.65
CA GLY A 239 -7.37 -19.74 4.96
C GLY A 239 -7.57 -18.29 5.45
N PHE A 240 -6.58 -17.42 5.27
CA PHE A 240 -6.74 -16.01 5.63
C PHE A 240 -7.81 -15.30 4.78
N LEU A 241 -7.87 -15.55 3.48
CA LEU A 241 -8.91 -14.99 2.62
C LEU A 241 -10.31 -15.46 3.04
N THR A 242 -10.46 -16.72 3.43
CA THR A 242 -11.77 -17.30 3.80
C THR A 242 -12.15 -17.00 5.25
N GLU A 243 -11.30 -17.32 6.20
CA GLU A 243 -11.58 -17.22 7.64
C GLU A 243 -11.25 -15.82 8.19
N GLY A 244 -10.11 -15.25 7.79
CA GLY A 244 -9.66 -13.94 8.26
C GLY A 244 -10.40 -12.78 7.61
N LEU A 245 -10.60 -12.82 6.28
CA LEU A 245 -11.27 -11.76 5.52
C LEU A 245 -12.74 -12.08 5.19
N GLY A 246 -13.22 -13.28 5.50
CA GLY A 246 -14.62 -13.66 5.36
C GLY A 246 -15.10 -13.85 3.91
N PHE A 247 -14.20 -14.22 2.99
CA PHE A 247 -14.56 -14.49 1.59
C PHE A 247 -14.79 -15.98 1.37
N SER A 248 -16.01 -16.35 0.98
CA SER A 248 -16.28 -17.75 0.62
C SER A 248 -15.54 -18.15 -0.67
N ALA A 249 -15.34 -19.47 -0.85
CA ALA A 249 -14.73 -19.99 -2.07
C ALA A 249 -15.48 -19.55 -3.34
N GLU A 250 -16.83 -19.50 -3.26
CA GLU A 250 -17.68 -19.06 -4.36
C GLU A 250 -17.52 -17.55 -4.64
N ALA A 251 -17.33 -16.73 -3.60
CA ALA A 251 -17.08 -15.30 -3.78
C ALA A 251 -15.72 -15.06 -4.44
N LEU A 252 -14.69 -15.81 -4.04
CA LEU A 252 -13.36 -15.76 -4.67
C LEU A 252 -13.41 -16.26 -6.12
N ALA A 253 -14.17 -17.33 -6.41
CA ALA A 253 -14.34 -17.83 -7.77
C ALA A 253 -15.00 -16.76 -8.67
N ARG A 254 -16.09 -16.14 -8.22
CA ARG A 254 -16.75 -15.04 -8.97
C ARG A 254 -15.79 -13.87 -9.20
N LEU A 255 -15.04 -13.46 -8.19
CA LEU A 255 -14.06 -12.37 -8.33
C LEU A 255 -13.01 -12.68 -9.40
N ARG A 256 -12.51 -13.93 -9.44
CA ARG A 256 -11.58 -14.41 -10.46
C ARG A 256 -12.21 -14.40 -11.86
N ASP A 257 -13.42 -14.90 -12.00
CA ASP A 257 -14.13 -14.93 -13.31
C ASP A 257 -14.37 -13.52 -13.85
N GLU A 258 -14.58 -12.54 -13.01
CA GLU A 258 -14.78 -11.15 -13.41
C GLU A 258 -13.47 -10.40 -13.70
N LEU A 259 -12.41 -10.67 -12.97
CA LEU A 259 -11.15 -9.90 -13.04
C LEU A 259 -10.02 -10.61 -13.79
N LEU A 260 -10.17 -11.87 -14.20
CA LEU A 260 -9.19 -12.62 -14.99
C LEU A 260 -9.69 -12.84 -16.44
N GLU A 261 -8.76 -12.84 -17.38
CA GLU A 261 -8.95 -13.16 -18.81
C GLU A 261 -7.96 -14.19 -19.31
#